data_4fce61bd0517635eba92c7292bbed313
#
_entry.id   4fce61bd0517635eba92c7292bbed313
#
_cell.length_a   1.000
_cell.length_b   1.000
_cell.length_c   1.000
_cell.angle_alpha   90.00
_cell.angle_beta   90.00
_cell.angle_gamma   90.00
#
_symmetry.space_group_name_H-M   'P 1'
#
loop_
_entity.id
_entity.type
_entity.pdbx_description
1 polymer ?
#
loop_
_entity_poly.entity_id
_entity_poly.type
_entity_poly.pdbx_seq_one_letter_code
_entity_poly.pdbx_strand_id
1 'polypeptide(L)'
;MDRYEEMLSRYKTDLDDAQVAAAVEKIVRDNLATNSTPDVYKFLFSCIDLTSLHTEDNTDSITKFTKRVNDFEEEHPEMPSVAAICVYPNFAGTVRANLDVSSVNIAAVSGGFPTSQTFTEVKVAETALALGDGADEIDIVINVGNFLGGNYEEMCQEIEELKQTCRDAHLKVILETGALKTASNIKKASLLSIYSGADFIKTSTGKSEPAATLEAAYVMCQAIKEYYEQTGTMIGFKPAGGISTTADACLLYTSPSPRDGA
;
A
#
# COMPACT_ATOMS: atom_id res chain seq x y z
N MET A 1 -27.17 -12.96 6.16
CA MET A 1 -25.84 -12.35 6.39
C MET A 1 -24.94 -13.00 5.36
N ASP A 2 -24.33 -12.23 4.50
CA ASP A 2 -23.41 -12.80 3.54
C ASP A 2 -22.07 -13.21 4.22
N ARG A 3 -21.18 -13.92 3.49
CA ARG A 3 -19.91 -14.41 4.05
C ARG A 3 -19.00 -13.28 4.56
N TYR A 4 -19.11 -12.09 3.98
CA TYR A 4 -18.27 -10.94 4.33
C TYR A 4 -18.80 -10.22 5.57
N GLU A 5 -20.13 -10.09 5.69
CA GLU A 5 -20.77 -9.57 6.91
C GLU A 5 -20.50 -10.50 8.11
N GLU A 6 -20.58 -11.82 7.89
CA GLU A 6 -20.22 -12.81 8.93
C GLU A 6 -18.76 -12.67 9.34
N MET A 7 -17.84 -12.53 8.39
CA MET A 7 -16.41 -12.32 8.67
C MET A 7 -16.20 -11.02 9.45
N LEU A 8 -16.78 -9.91 9.01
CA LEU A 8 -16.65 -8.62 9.70
C LEU A 8 -17.23 -8.65 11.12
N SER A 9 -18.25 -9.45 11.38
CA SER A 9 -18.85 -9.59 12.73
C SER A 9 -17.88 -10.17 13.79
N ARG A 10 -16.79 -10.78 13.37
CA ARG A 10 -15.73 -11.30 14.26
C ARG A 10 -14.79 -10.21 14.78
N TYR A 11 -14.90 -8.99 14.25
CA TYR A 11 -14.03 -7.86 14.55
C TYR A 11 -14.82 -6.67 15.09
N LYS A 12 -14.16 -5.87 15.91
CA LYS A 12 -14.72 -4.57 16.30
C LYS A 12 -14.50 -3.59 15.14
N THR A 13 -15.52 -3.43 14.28
CA THR A 13 -15.45 -2.54 13.12
C THR A 13 -16.17 -1.20 13.34
N ASP A 14 -16.96 -1.06 14.38
CA ASP A 14 -17.58 0.22 14.77
C ASP A 14 -16.60 0.98 15.67
N LEU A 15 -15.91 1.96 15.07
CA LEU A 15 -14.87 2.75 15.70
C LEU A 15 -15.30 4.22 15.81
N ASP A 16 -14.94 4.85 16.92
CA ASP A 16 -15.12 6.27 17.16
C ASP A 16 -13.88 7.04 16.68
N ASP A 17 -14.05 7.92 15.67
CA ASP A 17 -12.96 8.68 15.07
C ASP A 17 -12.21 9.55 16.09
N ALA A 18 -12.91 10.11 17.08
CA ALA A 18 -12.28 10.94 18.12
C ALA A 18 -11.42 10.09 19.07
N GLN A 19 -11.86 8.87 19.39
CA GLN A 19 -11.06 7.94 20.19
C GLN A 19 -9.82 7.47 19.43
N VAL A 20 -9.95 7.23 18.12
CA VAL A 20 -8.81 6.90 17.26
C VAL A 20 -7.80 8.04 17.24
N ALA A 21 -8.25 9.28 17.02
CA ALA A 21 -7.37 10.45 17.01
C ALA A 21 -6.64 10.64 18.35
N ALA A 22 -7.34 10.49 19.47
CA ALA A 22 -6.74 10.59 20.80
C ALA A 22 -5.71 9.48 21.09
N ALA A 23 -5.96 8.26 20.61
CA ALA A 23 -5.01 7.15 20.73
C ALA A 23 -3.74 7.43 19.93
N VAL A 24 -3.87 7.88 18.68
CA VAL A 24 -2.75 8.25 17.81
C VAL A 24 -1.93 9.38 18.41
N GLU A 25 -2.57 10.46 18.88
CA GLU A 25 -1.89 11.58 19.52
C GLU A 25 -1.04 11.12 20.73
N LYS A 26 -1.60 10.24 21.55
CA LYS A 26 -0.88 9.66 22.69
C LYS A 26 0.31 8.85 22.25
N ILE A 27 0.17 7.95 21.27
CA ILE A 27 1.23 7.08 20.79
C ILE A 27 2.38 7.93 20.21
N VAL A 28 2.06 8.91 19.36
CA VAL A 28 3.06 9.80 18.73
C VAL A 28 3.81 10.58 19.81
N ARG A 29 3.10 11.21 20.75
CA ARG A 29 3.72 11.95 21.84
C ARG A 29 4.70 11.10 22.67
N ASP A 30 4.29 9.85 22.96
CA ASP A 30 5.05 8.98 23.86
C ASP A 30 6.24 8.28 23.17
N ASN A 31 6.23 8.14 21.81
CA ASN A 31 7.20 7.30 21.10
C ASN A 31 8.02 8.02 20.01
N LEU A 32 7.58 9.17 19.50
CA LEU A 32 8.23 9.82 18.36
C LEU A 32 9.72 10.10 18.61
N ALA A 33 10.06 10.62 19.79
CA ALA A 33 11.46 10.94 20.12
C ALA A 33 12.35 9.69 20.15
N THR A 34 11.81 8.56 20.60
CA THR A 34 12.54 7.27 20.65
C THR A 34 12.71 6.66 19.25
N ASN A 35 11.78 6.91 18.34
CA ASN A 35 11.82 6.42 16.96
C ASN A 35 12.61 7.34 16.02
N SER A 36 12.88 8.58 16.41
CA SER A 36 13.65 9.55 15.60
C SER A 36 15.15 9.30 15.69
N THR A 37 15.60 8.17 15.12
CA THR A 37 16.99 7.75 15.12
C THR A 37 17.51 7.48 13.70
N PRO A 38 18.84 7.60 13.45
CA PRO A 38 19.42 7.28 12.15
C PRO A 38 19.12 5.86 11.67
N ASP A 39 19.06 4.88 12.55
CA ASP A 39 18.75 3.48 12.20
C ASP A 39 17.31 3.32 11.73
N VAL A 40 16.36 3.97 12.40
CA VAL A 40 14.96 4.01 11.95
C VAL A 40 14.86 4.72 10.61
N TYR A 41 15.59 5.81 10.40
CA TYR A 41 15.55 6.52 9.13
C TYR A 41 16.12 5.68 7.97
N LYS A 42 17.20 4.93 8.19
CA LYS A 42 17.72 3.97 7.21
C LYS A 42 16.73 2.85 6.92
N PHE A 43 16.08 2.33 7.96
CA PHE A 43 15.02 1.34 7.80
C PHE A 43 13.84 1.89 6.98
N LEU A 44 13.38 3.11 7.28
CA LEU A 44 12.29 3.75 6.52
C LEU A 44 12.68 4.00 5.06
N PHE A 45 13.95 4.34 4.80
CA PHE A 45 14.46 4.48 3.45
C PHE A 45 14.34 3.16 2.66
N SER A 46 14.69 2.03 3.30
CA SER A 46 14.56 0.70 2.68
C SER A 46 13.12 0.24 2.47
N CYS A 47 12.13 0.95 3.03
CA CYS A 47 10.71 0.67 2.81
C CYS A 47 10.08 1.53 1.71
N ILE A 48 10.82 2.42 1.04
CA ILE A 48 10.29 3.33 0.04
C ILE A 48 9.97 2.58 -1.26
N ASP A 49 8.73 2.73 -1.77
CA ASP A 49 8.45 2.53 -3.19
C ASP A 49 8.69 3.86 -3.90
N LEU A 50 9.85 3.99 -4.55
CA LEU A 50 10.20 5.20 -5.27
C LEU A 50 9.31 5.31 -6.51
N THR A 51 8.43 6.32 -6.54
CA THR A 51 7.27 6.34 -7.43
C THR A 51 7.35 7.45 -8.47
N SER A 52 7.10 7.11 -9.73
CA SER A 52 6.76 8.07 -10.79
C SER A 52 5.45 7.65 -11.45
N LEU A 53 4.43 8.49 -11.28
CA LEU A 53 3.09 8.33 -11.85
C LEU A 53 2.59 9.67 -12.41
N HIS A 54 3.47 10.35 -13.15
CA HIS A 54 3.15 11.62 -13.81
C HIS A 54 2.50 11.37 -15.17
N THR A 55 1.61 12.25 -15.58
CA THR A 55 0.95 12.16 -16.89
C THR A 55 1.93 12.24 -18.05
N GLU A 56 3.03 12.94 -17.85
CA GLU A 56 4.10 13.16 -18.83
C GLU A 56 5.21 12.11 -18.83
N ASP A 57 5.11 11.07 -17.98
CA ASP A 57 6.08 9.99 -17.94
C ASP A 57 6.19 9.31 -19.32
N ASN A 58 7.43 9.03 -19.70
CA ASN A 58 7.78 8.39 -20.96
C ASN A 58 9.01 7.48 -20.76
N THR A 59 9.36 6.70 -21.78
CA THR A 59 10.47 5.75 -21.70
C THR A 59 11.79 6.40 -21.28
N ASP A 60 12.11 7.60 -21.79
CA ASP A 60 13.34 8.30 -21.45
C ASP A 60 13.35 8.79 -19.99
N SER A 61 12.23 9.34 -19.51
CA SER A 61 12.12 9.82 -18.14
C SER A 61 12.22 8.65 -17.14
N ILE A 62 11.55 7.52 -17.42
CA ILE A 62 11.59 6.33 -16.57
C ILE A 62 12.97 5.65 -16.61
N THR A 63 13.62 5.61 -17.78
CA THR A 63 15.02 5.13 -17.86
C THR A 63 15.96 5.94 -16.99
N LYS A 64 15.86 7.27 -17.03
CA LYS A 64 16.68 8.16 -16.17
C LYS A 64 16.32 7.99 -14.69
N PHE A 65 15.04 7.81 -14.40
CA PHE A 65 14.55 7.57 -13.05
C PHE A 65 15.12 6.28 -12.45
N THR A 66 15.12 5.20 -13.23
CA THR A 66 15.67 3.89 -12.83
C THR A 66 17.19 3.96 -12.62
N LYS A 67 17.91 4.61 -13.54
CA LYS A 67 19.37 4.75 -13.42
C LYS A 67 19.82 5.48 -12.15
N ARG A 68 19.04 6.47 -11.68
CA ARG A 68 19.35 7.13 -10.40
C ARG A 68 19.33 6.18 -9.20
N VAL A 69 18.57 5.08 -9.28
CA VAL A 69 18.57 4.05 -8.21
C VAL A 69 19.86 3.25 -8.28
N ASN A 70 20.33 2.90 -9.48
CA ASN A 70 21.62 2.23 -9.66
C ASN A 70 22.77 3.11 -9.18
N ASP A 71 22.80 4.38 -9.65
CA ASP A 71 23.83 5.36 -9.28
C ASP A 71 23.88 5.57 -7.74
N PHE A 72 22.71 5.63 -7.10
CA PHE A 72 22.64 5.78 -5.63
C PHE A 72 23.27 4.60 -4.87
N GLU A 73 23.05 3.35 -5.31
CA GLU A 73 23.66 2.19 -4.68
C GLU A 73 25.20 2.22 -4.82
N GLU A 74 25.70 2.62 -6.01
CA GLU A 74 27.14 2.73 -6.26
C GLU A 74 27.76 3.87 -5.42
N GLU A 75 27.11 5.01 -5.30
CA GLU A 75 27.61 6.20 -4.60
C GLU A 75 27.48 6.08 -3.06
N HIS A 76 26.51 5.29 -2.56
CA HIS A 76 26.16 5.17 -1.16
C HIS A 76 26.08 3.71 -0.67
N PRO A 77 27.17 2.93 -0.76
CA PRO A 77 27.16 1.52 -0.38
C PRO A 77 26.89 1.26 1.12
N GLU A 78 26.96 2.31 1.95
CA GLU A 78 26.62 2.25 3.39
C GLU A 78 25.12 2.43 3.67
N MET A 79 24.32 2.76 2.63
CA MET A 79 22.88 2.91 2.72
C MET A 79 22.15 1.70 2.14
N PRO A 80 20.99 1.33 2.67
CA PRO A 80 20.15 0.35 1.99
C PRO A 80 19.56 0.93 0.69
N SER A 81 19.21 0.06 -0.24
CA SER A 81 18.41 0.46 -1.42
C SER A 81 16.94 0.67 -1.03
N VAL A 82 16.19 1.34 -1.90
CA VAL A 82 14.71 1.43 -1.77
C VAL A 82 14.05 0.06 -1.96
N ALA A 83 12.82 -0.12 -1.50
CA ALA A 83 12.09 -1.39 -1.63
C ALA A 83 11.71 -1.68 -3.08
N ALA A 84 11.18 -0.69 -3.77
CA ALA A 84 10.72 -0.84 -5.16
C ALA A 84 10.79 0.46 -5.95
N ILE A 85 10.76 0.32 -7.28
CA ILE A 85 10.40 1.39 -8.21
C ILE A 85 8.96 1.18 -8.64
N CYS A 86 8.08 2.16 -8.40
CA CYS A 86 6.67 2.09 -8.73
C CYS A 86 6.34 2.98 -9.92
N VAL A 87 5.75 2.39 -10.97
CA VAL A 87 5.45 3.06 -12.26
C VAL A 87 4.09 2.65 -12.81
N TYR A 88 3.65 3.31 -13.90
CA TYR A 88 2.53 2.82 -14.70
C TYR A 88 2.86 1.46 -15.34
N PRO A 89 1.85 0.60 -15.60
CA PRO A 89 2.08 -0.78 -16.04
C PRO A 89 2.89 -0.90 -17.33
N ASN A 90 2.69 0.01 -18.26
CA ASN A 90 3.40 0.05 -19.55
C ASN A 90 4.90 0.39 -19.44
N PHE A 91 5.38 0.78 -18.26
CA PHE A 91 6.80 1.06 -17.99
C PHE A 91 7.51 -0.03 -17.17
N ALA A 92 6.81 -1.09 -16.77
CA ALA A 92 7.44 -2.20 -16.03
C ALA A 92 8.63 -2.78 -16.80
N GLY A 93 8.48 -3.04 -18.11
CA GLY A 93 9.55 -3.51 -18.99
C GLY A 93 10.70 -2.50 -19.15
N THR A 94 10.41 -1.20 -19.13
CA THR A 94 11.47 -0.16 -19.17
C THR A 94 12.31 -0.18 -17.89
N VAL A 95 11.68 -0.31 -16.72
CA VAL A 95 12.39 -0.45 -15.44
C VAL A 95 13.20 -1.74 -15.44
N ARG A 96 12.59 -2.88 -15.80
CA ARG A 96 13.26 -4.20 -15.83
C ARG A 96 14.52 -4.20 -16.70
N ALA A 97 14.48 -3.51 -17.83
CA ALA A 97 15.60 -3.44 -18.77
C ALA A 97 16.76 -2.53 -18.32
N ASN A 98 16.55 -1.68 -17.31
CA ASN A 98 17.51 -0.65 -16.88
C ASN A 98 17.87 -0.73 -15.38
N LEU A 99 17.22 -1.58 -14.59
CA LEU A 99 17.48 -1.74 -13.15
C LEU A 99 18.55 -2.81 -12.94
N ASP A 100 19.69 -2.40 -12.38
CA ASP A 100 20.83 -3.29 -12.08
C ASP A 100 20.79 -3.77 -10.62
N VAL A 101 20.12 -3.04 -9.72
CA VAL A 101 20.04 -3.36 -8.28
C VAL A 101 19.05 -4.48 -8.03
N SER A 102 19.56 -5.70 -7.80
CA SER A 102 18.75 -6.92 -7.69
C SER A 102 17.84 -6.97 -6.45
N SER A 103 18.10 -6.16 -5.43
CA SER A 103 17.31 -6.08 -4.21
C SER A 103 16.09 -5.16 -4.34
N VAL A 104 15.97 -4.39 -5.42
CA VAL A 104 14.87 -3.44 -5.66
C VAL A 104 13.82 -4.11 -6.55
N ASN A 105 12.60 -4.19 -6.07
CA ASN A 105 11.46 -4.74 -6.81
C ASN A 105 10.90 -3.72 -7.82
N ILE A 106 10.12 -4.23 -8.76
CA ILE A 106 9.35 -3.41 -9.70
C ILE A 106 7.88 -3.51 -9.35
N ALA A 107 7.31 -2.41 -8.88
CA ALA A 107 5.89 -2.28 -8.62
C ALA A 107 5.19 -1.59 -9.81
N ALA A 108 4.07 -2.14 -10.25
CA ALA A 108 3.25 -1.52 -11.27
C ALA A 108 1.85 -1.24 -10.73
N VAL A 109 1.34 0.00 -10.90
CA VAL A 109 -0.07 0.25 -10.66
C VAL A 109 -0.90 -0.42 -11.74
N SER A 110 -2.08 -0.95 -11.40
CA SER A 110 -2.92 -1.70 -12.34
C SER A 110 -4.38 -1.64 -11.92
N GLY A 111 -5.24 -2.37 -12.62
CA GLY A 111 -6.64 -2.50 -12.28
C GLY A 111 -7.45 -1.23 -12.48
N GLY A 112 -7.11 -0.43 -13.51
CA GLY A 112 -7.77 0.83 -13.79
C GLY A 112 -7.41 1.94 -12.80
N PHE A 113 -6.15 1.92 -12.33
CA PHE A 113 -5.61 2.96 -11.44
C PHE A 113 -5.80 4.38 -12.04
N PRO A 114 -6.20 5.41 -11.26
CA PRO A 114 -6.37 5.42 -9.81
C PRO A 114 -7.80 5.14 -9.31
N THR A 115 -8.78 4.94 -10.19
CA THR A 115 -10.21 4.94 -9.83
C THR A 115 -10.82 3.56 -9.67
N SER A 116 -10.19 2.52 -10.21
CA SER A 116 -10.77 1.18 -10.29
C SER A 116 -12.08 1.08 -11.11
N GLN A 117 -12.45 2.14 -11.84
CA GLN A 117 -13.73 2.26 -12.56
C GLN A 117 -13.63 1.72 -13.99
N THR A 118 -13.41 0.42 -14.12
CA THR A 118 -13.42 -0.30 -15.40
C THR A 118 -13.85 -1.76 -15.19
N PHE A 119 -13.95 -2.53 -16.26
CA PHE A 119 -14.33 -3.93 -16.24
C PHE A 119 -13.26 -4.82 -15.60
N THR A 120 -13.68 -5.84 -14.86
CA THR A 120 -12.74 -6.75 -14.18
C THR A 120 -11.84 -7.46 -15.18
N GLU A 121 -12.33 -7.87 -16.33
CA GLU A 121 -11.54 -8.51 -17.40
C GLU A 121 -10.43 -7.60 -17.93
N VAL A 122 -10.68 -6.28 -18.01
CA VAL A 122 -9.66 -5.30 -18.39
C VAL A 122 -8.59 -5.19 -17.31
N LYS A 123 -8.98 -5.17 -16.03
CA LYS A 123 -8.05 -5.14 -14.89
C LYS A 123 -7.16 -6.39 -14.86
N VAL A 124 -7.74 -7.56 -15.10
CA VAL A 124 -7.01 -8.83 -15.19
C VAL A 124 -6.00 -8.80 -16.34
N ALA A 125 -6.43 -8.32 -17.52
CA ALA A 125 -5.54 -8.21 -18.68
C ALA A 125 -4.38 -7.23 -18.42
N GLU A 126 -4.66 -6.04 -17.86
CA GLU A 126 -3.64 -5.04 -17.51
C GLU A 126 -2.62 -5.62 -16.52
N THR A 127 -3.11 -6.29 -15.47
CA THR A 127 -2.25 -6.94 -14.47
C THR A 127 -1.37 -8.02 -15.09
N ALA A 128 -1.94 -8.89 -15.93
CA ALA A 128 -1.19 -9.95 -16.61
C ALA A 128 -0.09 -9.39 -17.54
N LEU A 129 -0.37 -8.27 -18.24
CA LEU A 129 0.61 -7.61 -19.09
C LEU A 129 1.74 -6.98 -18.27
N ALA A 130 1.44 -6.28 -17.17
CA ALA A 130 2.45 -5.71 -16.29
C ALA A 130 3.39 -6.77 -15.71
N LEU A 131 2.84 -7.92 -15.29
CA LEU A 131 3.62 -9.06 -14.81
C LEU A 131 4.46 -9.68 -15.93
N GLY A 132 3.90 -9.81 -17.13
CA GLY A 132 4.60 -10.29 -18.32
C GLY A 132 5.79 -9.40 -18.69
N ASP A 133 5.69 -8.10 -18.48
CA ASP A 133 6.75 -7.11 -18.68
C ASP A 133 7.75 -7.03 -17.50
N GLY A 134 7.55 -7.84 -16.45
CA GLY A 134 8.52 -8.01 -15.38
C GLY A 134 8.23 -7.27 -14.10
N ALA A 135 6.98 -6.88 -13.82
CA ALA A 135 6.60 -6.40 -12.49
C ALA A 135 6.70 -7.54 -11.47
N ASP A 136 7.23 -7.25 -10.29
CA ASP A 136 7.32 -8.16 -9.13
C ASP A 136 6.14 -7.95 -8.17
N GLU A 137 5.54 -6.76 -8.23
CA GLU A 137 4.47 -6.31 -7.35
C GLU A 137 3.41 -5.54 -8.14
N ILE A 138 2.15 -5.74 -7.78
CA ILE A 138 1.01 -5.07 -8.43
C ILE A 138 0.24 -4.26 -7.39
N ASP A 139 0.03 -2.99 -7.67
CA ASP A 139 -0.74 -2.07 -6.83
C ASP A 139 -2.10 -1.79 -7.47
N ILE A 140 -3.17 -2.28 -6.88
CA ILE A 140 -4.55 -2.02 -7.33
C ILE A 140 -5.30 -1.14 -6.33
N VAL A 141 -6.39 -0.52 -6.78
CA VAL A 141 -7.30 0.24 -5.91
C VAL A 141 -8.59 -0.56 -5.72
N ILE A 142 -9.12 -0.62 -4.50
CA ILE A 142 -10.47 -1.19 -4.30
C ILE A 142 -11.50 -0.43 -5.15
N ASN A 143 -12.59 -1.09 -5.54
CA ASN A 143 -13.73 -0.38 -6.06
C ASN A 143 -14.43 0.35 -4.90
N VAL A 144 -14.04 1.61 -4.66
CA VAL A 144 -14.57 2.43 -3.56
C VAL A 144 -16.09 2.61 -3.68
N GLY A 145 -16.61 2.71 -4.90
CA GLY A 145 -18.06 2.83 -5.14
C GLY A 145 -18.82 1.59 -4.65
N ASN A 146 -18.33 0.39 -4.97
CA ASN A 146 -18.91 -0.86 -4.48
C ASN A 146 -18.82 -0.97 -2.96
N PHE A 147 -17.67 -0.63 -2.37
CA PHE A 147 -17.52 -0.63 -0.92
C PHE A 147 -18.52 0.30 -0.23
N LEU A 148 -18.62 1.56 -0.66
CA LEU A 148 -19.54 2.55 -0.05
C LEU A 148 -21.01 2.22 -0.31
N GLY A 149 -21.32 1.51 -1.41
CA GLY A 149 -22.64 1.00 -1.74
C GLY A 149 -23.02 -0.28 -0.99
N GLY A 150 -22.11 -0.87 -0.21
CA GLY A 150 -22.32 -2.13 0.52
C GLY A 150 -22.17 -3.38 -0.37
N ASN A 151 -21.72 -3.24 -1.63
CA ASN A 151 -21.50 -4.34 -2.57
C ASN A 151 -20.13 -5.02 -2.28
N TYR A 152 -19.98 -5.55 -1.07
CA TYR A 152 -18.70 -6.15 -0.62
C TYR A 152 -18.30 -7.36 -1.43
N GLU A 153 -19.28 -8.17 -1.85
CA GLU A 153 -19.01 -9.37 -2.63
C GLU A 153 -18.31 -9.05 -3.96
N GLU A 154 -18.85 -8.09 -4.74
CA GLU A 154 -18.26 -7.69 -6.02
C GLU A 154 -16.84 -7.12 -5.83
N MET A 155 -16.63 -6.27 -4.82
CA MET A 155 -15.32 -5.72 -4.52
C MET A 155 -14.31 -6.80 -4.15
N CYS A 156 -14.71 -7.76 -3.31
CA CYS A 156 -13.83 -8.83 -2.84
C CYS A 156 -13.51 -9.83 -3.94
N GLN A 157 -14.49 -10.23 -4.76
CA GLN A 157 -14.27 -11.12 -5.90
C GLN A 157 -13.29 -10.52 -6.90
N GLU A 158 -13.36 -9.22 -7.16
CA GLU A 158 -12.41 -8.52 -8.01
C GLU A 158 -10.97 -8.61 -7.46
N ILE A 159 -10.79 -8.39 -6.15
CA ILE A 159 -9.48 -8.54 -5.51
C ILE A 159 -8.99 -9.99 -5.59
N GLU A 160 -9.87 -10.97 -5.35
CA GLU A 160 -9.55 -12.40 -5.43
C GLU A 160 -9.07 -12.78 -6.84
N GLU A 161 -9.73 -12.31 -7.91
CA GLU A 161 -9.33 -12.57 -9.30
C GLU A 161 -7.97 -11.94 -9.63
N LEU A 162 -7.74 -10.71 -9.18
CA LEU A 162 -6.46 -10.03 -9.39
C LEU A 162 -5.34 -10.71 -8.60
N LYS A 163 -5.59 -11.20 -7.38
CA LYS A 163 -4.61 -11.99 -6.64
C LYS A 163 -4.28 -13.31 -7.34
N GLN A 164 -5.27 -13.99 -7.89
CA GLN A 164 -5.03 -15.20 -8.69
C GLN A 164 -4.17 -14.90 -9.93
N THR A 165 -4.39 -13.74 -10.56
CA THR A 165 -3.58 -13.29 -11.70
C THR A 165 -2.14 -13.01 -11.29
N CYS A 166 -1.91 -12.46 -10.09
CA CYS A 166 -0.58 -12.16 -9.56
C CYS A 166 0.26 -13.41 -9.27
N ARG A 167 -0.35 -14.57 -9.02
CA ARG A 167 0.38 -15.81 -8.66
C ARG A 167 1.33 -15.56 -7.48
N ASP A 168 2.66 -15.65 -7.74
CA ASP A 168 3.72 -15.47 -6.74
C ASP A 168 4.10 -13.99 -6.52
N ALA A 169 3.64 -13.08 -7.39
CA ALA A 169 3.87 -11.65 -7.22
C ALA A 169 3.03 -11.08 -6.08
N HIS A 170 3.54 -10.04 -5.43
CA HIS A 170 2.82 -9.38 -4.36
C HIS A 170 1.66 -8.53 -4.91
N LEU A 171 0.50 -8.65 -4.28
CA LEU A 171 -0.65 -7.78 -4.51
C LEU A 171 -0.75 -6.76 -3.37
N LYS A 172 -0.59 -5.47 -3.68
CA LYS A 172 -0.86 -4.38 -2.74
C LYS A 172 -2.21 -3.75 -3.07
N VAL A 173 -3.12 -3.72 -2.10
CA VAL A 173 -4.48 -3.20 -2.27
C VAL A 173 -4.58 -1.82 -1.66
N ILE A 174 -4.77 -0.81 -2.50
CA ILE A 174 -4.97 0.58 -2.09
C ILE A 174 -6.42 0.76 -1.67
N LEU A 175 -6.63 1.21 -0.45
CA LEU A 175 -7.96 1.42 0.12
C LEU A 175 -8.57 2.78 -0.26
N GLU A 176 -7.75 3.76 -0.65
CA GLU A 176 -8.11 5.16 -0.86
C GLU A 176 -8.80 5.76 0.38
N THR A 177 -8.07 5.74 1.49
CA THR A 177 -8.59 6.03 2.83
C THR A 177 -9.26 7.39 2.95
N GLY A 178 -8.81 8.38 2.18
CA GLY A 178 -9.45 9.70 2.10
C GLY A 178 -10.89 9.64 1.58
N ALA A 179 -11.20 8.74 0.66
CA ALA A 179 -12.56 8.53 0.15
C ALA A 179 -13.44 7.73 1.13
N LEU A 180 -12.83 6.88 1.97
CA LEU A 180 -13.56 6.10 2.99
C LEU A 180 -13.99 6.93 4.19
N LYS A 181 -13.30 8.01 4.49
CA LYS A 181 -13.62 9.08 5.46
C LYS A 181 -13.59 8.70 6.94
N THR A 182 -14.10 7.53 7.35
CA THR A 182 -14.24 7.13 8.76
C THR A 182 -13.33 5.97 9.11
N ALA A 183 -12.88 5.92 10.36
CA ALA A 183 -12.11 4.80 10.91
C ALA A 183 -12.84 3.46 10.74
N SER A 184 -14.16 3.44 10.92
CA SER A 184 -15.00 2.25 10.71
C SER A 184 -14.92 1.73 9.27
N ASN A 185 -15.01 2.61 8.27
CA ASN A 185 -14.90 2.21 6.86
C ASN A 185 -13.48 1.73 6.53
N ILE A 186 -12.45 2.42 7.01
CA ILE A 186 -11.05 2.02 6.82
C ILE A 186 -10.80 0.64 7.42
N LYS A 187 -11.32 0.37 8.63
CA LYS A 187 -11.21 -0.93 9.28
C LYS A 187 -11.87 -2.03 8.46
N LYS A 188 -13.12 -1.82 8.01
CA LYS A 188 -13.86 -2.77 7.19
C LYS A 188 -13.16 -3.05 5.86
N ALA A 189 -12.76 -2.00 5.14
CA ALA A 189 -12.04 -2.14 3.87
C ALA A 189 -10.71 -2.86 4.02
N SER A 190 -9.96 -2.60 5.12
CA SER A 190 -8.73 -3.31 5.45
C SER A 190 -8.97 -4.81 5.59
N LEU A 191 -9.93 -5.20 6.42
CA LEU A 191 -10.24 -6.61 6.67
C LEU A 191 -10.75 -7.32 5.41
N LEU A 192 -11.67 -6.71 4.66
CA LEU A 192 -12.17 -7.26 3.41
C LEU A 192 -11.05 -7.49 2.40
N SER A 193 -10.15 -6.51 2.22
CA SER A 193 -9.02 -6.64 1.30
C SER A 193 -8.04 -7.74 1.72
N ILE A 194 -7.73 -7.84 3.01
CA ILE A 194 -6.86 -8.88 3.56
C ILE A 194 -7.45 -10.27 3.33
N TYR A 195 -8.73 -10.47 3.66
CA TYR A 195 -9.41 -11.74 3.46
C TYR A 195 -9.62 -12.12 1.98
N SER A 196 -9.54 -11.14 1.08
CA SER A 196 -9.58 -11.36 -0.37
C SER A 196 -8.20 -11.64 -0.99
N GLY A 197 -7.14 -11.71 -0.16
CA GLY A 197 -5.81 -12.17 -0.58
C GLY A 197 -4.78 -11.06 -0.80
N ALA A 198 -5.00 -9.85 -0.29
CA ALA A 198 -3.99 -8.81 -0.30
C ALA A 198 -2.75 -9.25 0.49
N ASP A 199 -1.56 -9.14 -0.10
CA ASP A 199 -0.28 -9.31 0.61
C ASP A 199 0.09 -8.05 1.40
N PHE A 200 -0.32 -6.88 0.87
CA PHE A 200 -0.21 -5.57 1.51
C PHE A 200 -1.53 -4.82 1.39
N ILE A 201 -1.84 -4.01 2.40
CA ILE A 201 -2.83 -2.94 2.28
C ILE A 201 -2.13 -1.58 2.25
N LYS A 202 -2.57 -0.71 1.33
CA LYS A 202 -1.95 0.60 1.07
C LYS A 202 -2.97 1.71 1.29
N THR A 203 -2.54 2.86 1.82
CA THR A 203 -3.50 3.91 2.19
C THR A 203 -4.16 4.58 0.99
N SER A 204 -3.38 5.05 0.03
CA SER A 204 -3.85 6.05 -0.95
C SER A 204 -3.15 5.93 -2.30
N THR A 205 -3.82 6.41 -3.34
CA THR A 205 -3.24 6.52 -4.69
C THR A 205 -2.26 7.69 -4.82
N GLY A 206 -2.35 8.69 -3.96
CA GLY A 206 -1.67 9.97 -4.11
C GLY A 206 -2.27 10.88 -5.19
N LYS A 207 -3.45 10.52 -5.74
CA LYS A 207 -4.17 11.29 -6.76
C LYS A 207 -5.38 12.04 -6.20
N SER A 208 -5.73 11.78 -4.93
CA SER A 208 -6.79 12.45 -4.20
C SER A 208 -6.36 12.76 -2.76
N GLU A 209 -6.98 13.78 -2.16
CA GLU A 209 -6.73 14.21 -0.79
C GLU A 209 -7.94 13.90 0.11
N PRO A 210 -7.73 13.66 1.41
CA PRO A 210 -6.43 13.48 2.06
C PRO A 210 -5.77 12.16 1.67
N ALA A 211 -4.43 12.14 1.61
CA ALA A 211 -3.65 10.94 1.34
C ALA A 211 -3.39 10.12 2.64
N ALA A 212 -2.15 9.72 2.94
CA ALA A 212 -1.84 9.00 4.16
C ALA A 212 -2.04 9.88 5.39
N THR A 213 -2.88 9.44 6.34
CA THR A 213 -3.04 10.05 7.66
C THR A 213 -2.58 9.11 8.75
N LEU A 214 -2.25 9.68 9.93
CA LEU A 214 -1.79 8.89 11.07
C LEU A 214 -2.91 7.99 11.61
N GLU A 215 -4.14 8.46 11.59
CA GLU A 215 -5.33 7.73 12.01
C GLU A 215 -5.62 6.55 11.08
N ALA A 216 -5.50 6.76 9.75
CA ALA A 216 -5.64 5.68 8.77
C ALA A 216 -4.57 4.61 8.97
N ALA A 217 -3.30 5.02 9.16
CA ALA A 217 -2.20 4.10 9.44
C ALA A 217 -2.46 3.28 10.70
N TYR A 218 -2.88 3.93 11.79
CA TYR A 218 -3.23 3.27 13.04
C TYR A 218 -4.33 2.20 12.84
N VAL A 219 -5.45 2.57 12.21
CA VAL A 219 -6.59 1.67 12.01
C VAL A 219 -6.22 0.48 11.12
N MET A 220 -5.47 0.73 10.04
CA MET A 220 -5.00 -0.32 9.13
C MET A 220 -4.06 -1.31 9.82
N CYS A 221 -3.10 -0.81 10.61
CA CYS A 221 -2.19 -1.67 11.36
C CYS A 221 -2.91 -2.44 12.48
N GLN A 222 -3.95 -1.87 13.11
CA GLN A 222 -4.80 -2.63 14.03
C GLN A 222 -5.56 -3.76 13.32
N ALA A 223 -6.03 -3.54 12.09
CA ALA A 223 -6.66 -4.60 11.29
C ALA A 223 -5.67 -5.73 10.98
N ILE A 224 -4.44 -5.40 10.59
CA ILE A 224 -3.37 -6.37 10.34
C ILE A 224 -3.04 -7.17 11.60
N LYS A 225 -2.88 -6.49 12.74
CA LYS A 225 -2.59 -7.13 14.02
C LYS A 225 -3.67 -8.13 14.42
N GLU A 226 -4.92 -7.72 14.42
CA GLU A 226 -6.05 -8.59 14.77
C GLU A 226 -6.18 -9.79 13.81
N TYR A 227 -5.92 -9.58 12.52
CA TYR A 227 -5.88 -10.66 11.54
C TYR A 227 -4.74 -11.64 11.83
N TYR A 228 -3.54 -11.12 12.12
CA TYR A 228 -2.39 -11.95 12.50
C TYR A 228 -2.65 -12.77 13.74
N GLU A 229 -3.24 -12.17 14.79
CA GLU A 229 -3.60 -12.88 16.03
C GLU A 229 -4.58 -14.04 15.79
N GLN A 230 -5.44 -13.94 14.77
CA GLN A 230 -6.41 -15.00 14.44
C GLN A 230 -5.85 -16.05 13.48
N THR A 231 -4.96 -15.69 12.58
CA THR A 231 -4.55 -16.56 11.45
C THR A 231 -3.07 -16.95 11.46
N GLY A 232 -2.23 -16.21 12.17
CA GLY A 232 -0.78 -16.34 12.11
C GLY A 232 -0.15 -15.81 10.81
N THR A 233 -0.93 -15.21 9.90
CA THR A 233 -0.45 -14.67 8.63
C THR A 233 -0.18 -13.17 8.74
N MET A 234 1.06 -12.75 8.46
CA MET A 234 1.43 -11.33 8.46
C MET A 234 1.11 -10.68 7.13
N ILE A 235 0.45 -9.52 7.17
CA ILE A 235 0.14 -8.68 6.02
C ILE A 235 0.98 -7.42 6.09
N GLY A 236 1.50 -6.97 4.95
CA GLY A 236 2.28 -5.74 4.85
C GLY A 236 1.40 -4.48 4.92
N PHE A 237 2.00 -3.41 5.43
CA PHE A 237 1.38 -2.08 5.44
C PHE A 237 2.20 -1.10 4.61
N LYS A 238 1.54 -0.33 3.74
CA LYS A 238 2.17 0.69 2.90
C LYS A 238 1.44 2.03 3.03
N PRO A 239 1.96 3.00 3.81
CA PRO A 239 1.47 4.37 3.72
C PRO A 239 1.93 5.01 2.41
N ALA A 240 1.08 5.78 1.76
CA ALA A 240 1.37 6.41 0.48
C ALA A 240 0.62 7.74 0.30
N GLY A 241 1.27 8.65 -0.44
CA GLY A 241 0.76 9.99 -0.71
C GLY A 241 1.08 11.00 0.39
N GLY A 242 1.65 12.14 0.00
CA GLY A 242 1.99 13.23 0.89
C GLY A 242 3.23 13.04 1.77
N ILE A 243 3.96 11.93 1.64
CA ILE A 243 5.16 11.64 2.42
C ILE A 243 6.36 12.21 1.66
N SER A 244 6.87 13.36 2.10
CA SER A 244 7.93 14.10 1.40
C SER A 244 9.23 14.21 2.20
N THR A 245 9.17 14.00 3.51
CA THR A 245 10.32 14.15 4.40
C THR A 245 10.51 12.91 5.29
N THR A 246 11.73 12.75 5.80
CA THR A 246 12.05 11.73 6.80
C THR A 246 11.18 11.89 8.06
N ALA A 247 10.83 13.13 8.42
CA ALA A 247 9.96 13.41 9.57
C ALA A 247 8.53 12.89 9.33
N ASP A 248 7.96 13.08 8.13
CA ASP A 248 6.65 12.53 7.77
C ASP A 248 6.64 11.00 7.85
N ALA A 249 7.67 10.36 7.29
CA ALA A 249 7.82 8.91 7.34
C ALA A 249 7.94 8.40 8.78
N CYS A 250 8.70 9.09 9.63
CA CYS A 250 8.88 8.72 11.04
C CYS A 250 7.58 8.88 11.85
N LEU A 251 6.78 9.90 11.56
CA LEU A 251 5.44 10.07 12.16
C LEU A 251 4.52 8.91 11.80
N LEU A 252 4.45 8.54 10.52
CA LEU A 252 3.64 7.40 10.04
C LEU A 252 4.13 6.06 10.61
N TYR A 253 5.43 5.87 10.74
CA TYR A 253 6.01 4.70 11.39
C TYR A 253 5.66 4.61 12.88
N THR A 254 5.56 5.77 13.54
CA THR A 254 5.31 5.85 14.98
C THR A 254 3.82 5.69 15.31
N SER A 255 2.92 6.17 14.46
CA SER A 255 1.48 6.26 14.75
C SER A 255 0.79 4.93 15.05
N PRO A 256 1.14 3.78 14.42
CA PRO A 256 0.57 2.48 14.74
C PRO A 256 1.27 1.76 15.90
N SER A 257 2.30 2.34 16.52
CA SER A 257 3.13 1.69 17.55
C SER A 257 3.68 0.32 17.11
N PRO A 258 4.61 0.27 16.17
CA PRO A 258 5.09 -0.99 15.57
C PRO A 258 5.76 -1.95 16.57
N ARG A 259 6.04 -1.51 17.81
CA ARG A 259 6.61 -2.36 18.86
C ARG A 259 5.63 -3.34 19.48
N ASP A 260 4.34 -3.22 19.19
CA ASP A 260 3.30 -4.11 19.72
C ASP A 260 2.98 -5.29 18.79
N GLY A 261 3.91 -5.66 17.89
CA GLY A 261 3.87 -6.92 17.15
C GLY A 261 3.09 -6.90 15.84
N ALA A 262 3.04 -5.77 15.17
CA ALA A 262 2.63 -5.74 13.77
C ALA A 262 3.82 -5.43 12.86
#